data_e6546ddf1b543cc2bb21b04e683ad32c
#
_entry.id   e6546ddf1b543cc2bb21b04e683ad32c
#
_cell.length_a   1.000
_cell.length_b   1.000
_cell.length_c   1.000
_cell.angle_alpha   90.00
_cell.angle_beta   90.00
_cell.angle_gamma   90.00
#
_symmetry.space_group_name_H-M   'P 1'
#
loop_
_entity.id
_entity.type
_entity.pdbx_description
1 polymer ?
#
loop_
_entity_poly.entity_id
_entity_poly.type
_entity_poly.pdbx_seq_one_letter_code
_entity_poly.pdbx_strand_id
1 'polypeptide(L)'
;MKNTAKLLLLSLAVLAAGACSKSLSEQMKLADNVKIDCNPEVLALVGDKIPVELTVTYPEGYFHPKAMLDVTPVLVYGGGEEMAGPTFTYQGEKVLDNFKVVSKYGGTVREKFSFDYDEGMEQAYLELRGVARYNGKDIPLPAVKVADGVILTQLLADAHGAYSFKKDDYQAVLHEQTEGQVMYDYNSSVVKGSELRSRSIRELQAALEEIASDPRYTVRGTSVVAYASPEGGQEYNAKLSDDRAASAQKAWSKVTGGDAPDNLEVRSVGQDWDGFREAIENSDIVDRDLILRVLSMYSDPAVREREIKNMSAVYTEINKSVFPELRRARFITEVDYQNFTDEELTDLSQRAIDVLDEEGMLRVASISEDPARKAELYQKAVDKFESDRARFNLAALALDDERPDAALRQLDAIRNQDSDVMNAKGVAELQRGDRAAAAEWFRKAGTPEAKANLGLVELLDGNYAAAADQLKGTKGVNGAIADILAGRLDEAEAAVTCNCGRAEYVRAIIAARKGDAAGVRTHLANLEAKDKRLYEQSRKDVEFAKFR
;
A
#
# COMPACT_ATOMS: atom_id res chain seq x y z
N MET A 1 33.95 -1.71 -26.13
CA MET A 1 35.39 -1.47 -26.39
C MET A 1 36.16 -2.30 -25.39
N LYS A 2 36.91 -3.28 -25.87
CA LYS A 2 37.78 -4.10 -25.01
C LYS A 2 38.86 -3.20 -24.44
N ASN A 3 38.69 -2.67 -23.25
CA ASN A 3 39.77 -2.10 -22.48
C ASN A 3 40.61 -3.25 -21.95
N THR A 4 41.58 -3.66 -22.76
CA THR A 4 42.73 -4.37 -22.22
C THR A 4 43.39 -3.43 -21.22
N ALA A 5 43.23 -3.70 -19.94
CA ALA A 5 44.04 -3.12 -18.88
C ALA A 5 45.48 -3.58 -19.14
N LYS A 6 46.20 -2.85 -20.02
CA LYS A 6 47.63 -2.97 -20.20
C LYS A 6 48.30 -2.28 -19.02
N LEU A 7 48.54 -3.01 -17.93
CA LEU A 7 49.42 -2.50 -16.88
C LEU A 7 50.23 -3.63 -16.25
N LEU A 8 51.46 -3.44 -16.38
CA LEU A 8 52.64 -4.04 -15.80
C LEU A 8 52.39 -4.70 -14.41
N LEU A 9 52.02 -5.97 -14.42
CA LEU A 9 52.44 -6.87 -13.36
C LEU A 9 53.93 -7.19 -13.61
N LEU A 10 54.81 -6.39 -13.05
CA LEU A 10 56.22 -6.68 -13.03
C LEU A 10 56.41 -7.98 -12.25
N SER A 11 56.59 -8.97 -13.01
CA SER A 11 56.74 -10.39 -12.90
C SER A 11 57.31 -10.95 -11.59
N LEU A 12 56.69 -11.97 -11.06
CA LEU A 12 57.33 -13.04 -10.27
C LEU A 12 58.60 -13.59 -10.98
N ALA A 13 58.83 -13.28 -12.25
CA ALA A 13 60.00 -13.65 -13.03
C ALA A 13 61.28 -12.86 -12.64
N VAL A 14 61.18 -11.71 -11.96
CA VAL A 14 62.34 -10.97 -11.41
C VAL A 14 63.04 -11.76 -10.30
N LEU A 15 62.39 -12.73 -9.67
CA LEU A 15 62.94 -13.58 -8.61
C LEU A 15 63.84 -14.72 -9.13
N ALA A 16 63.86 -14.98 -10.44
CA ALA A 16 64.72 -15.99 -11.06
C ALA A 16 66.11 -15.46 -11.40
N ALA A 17 66.45 -14.21 -11.07
CA ALA A 17 67.74 -13.59 -11.39
C ALA A 17 68.97 -14.15 -10.62
N GLY A 18 68.89 -15.43 -10.21
CA GLY A 18 70.01 -16.18 -9.62
C GLY A 18 70.49 -17.36 -10.46
N ALA A 19 69.80 -17.83 -11.50
CA ALA A 19 70.28 -18.85 -12.43
C ALA A 19 69.40 -18.96 -13.67
N CYS A 20 69.92 -18.55 -14.82
CA CYS A 20 69.36 -18.60 -16.16
C CYS A 20 68.40 -17.45 -16.52
N SER A 21 68.94 -16.43 -17.16
CA SER A 21 68.31 -15.18 -17.53
C SER A 21 67.30 -15.34 -18.66
N LYS A 22 66.02 -15.30 -18.38
CA LYS A 22 65.08 -14.71 -19.33
C LYS A 22 65.33 -13.20 -19.36
N SER A 23 65.40 -12.61 -20.57
CA SER A 23 65.56 -11.16 -20.68
C SER A 23 64.39 -10.40 -20.04
N LEU A 24 64.63 -9.17 -19.58
CA LEU A 24 63.56 -8.31 -19.01
C LEU A 24 62.36 -8.21 -19.97
N SER A 25 62.61 -8.23 -21.30
CA SER A 25 61.57 -8.21 -22.31
C SER A 25 60.70 -9.48 -22.37
N GLU A 26 61.28 -10.67 -22.06
CA GLU A 26 60.50 -11.91 -21.99
C GLU A 26 59.64 -11.99 -20.71
N GLN A 27 60.16 -11.41 -19.64
CA GLN A 27 59.43 -11.31 -18.37
C GLN A 27 58.27 -10.33 -18.46
N MET A 28 58.46 -9.20 -19.15
CA MET A 28 57.38 -8.25 -19.44
C MET A 28 56.30 -8.88 -20.34
N LYS A 29 56.67 -9.66 -21.35
CA LYS A 29 55.70 -10.39 -22.20
C LYS A 29 54.87 -11.43 -21.41
N LEU A 30 55.42 -12.08 -20.41
CA LEU A 30 54.70 -13.01 -19.57
C LEU A 30 53.69 -12.27 -18.67
N ALA A 31 54.03 -11.12 -18.13
CA ALA A 31 53.13 -10.28 -17.38
C ALA A 31 51.95 -9.75 -18.24
N ASP A 32 52.25 -9.33 -19.48
CA ASP A 32 51.25 -8.87 -20.44
C ASP A 32 50.22 -9.97 -20.84
N ASN A 33 50.59 -11.25 -20.64
CA ASN A 33 49.74 -12.40 -20.96
C ASN A 33 48.87 -12.88 -19.77
N VAL A 34 48.99 -12.30 -18.59
CA VAL A 34 48.05 -12.56 -17.49
C VAL A 34 46.71 -11.93 -17.85
N LYS A 35 45.65 -12.73 -17.83
CA LYS A 35 44.30 -12.26 -18.09
C LYS A 35 43.58 -12.16 -16.77
N ILE A 36 42.98 -11.00 -16.52
CA ILE A 36 42.16 -10.73 -15.35
C ILE A 36 40.77 -10.32 -15.83
N ASP A 37 39.78 -11.14 -15.50
CA ASP A 37 38.39 -10.87 -15.79
C ASP A 37 37.68 -10.60 -14.49
N CYS A 38 37.02 -9.45 -14.38
CA CYS A 38 36.19 -9.05 -13.27
C CYS A 38 34.70 -9.09 -13.67
N ASN A 39 33.90 -9.76 -12.89
CA ASN A 39 32.46 -9.83 -13.08
C ASN A 39 31.76 -9.30 -11.83
N PRO A 40 30.93 -8.24 -11.94
CA PRO A 40 30.64 -7.48 -13.17
C PRO A 40 31.84 -6.62 -13.64
N GLU A 41 31.88 -6.25 -14.94
CA GLU A 41 32.92 -5.34 -15.49
C GLU A 41 32.86 -3.93 -14.88
N VAL A 42 31.66 -3.48 -14.51
CA VAL A 42 31.42 -2.29 -13.70
C VAL A 42 30.72 -2.75 -12.42
N LEU A 43 31.32 -2.47 -11.27
CA LEU A 43 30.79 -2.90 -9.99
C LEU A 43 29.40 -2.30 -9.76
N ALA A 44 28.55 -3.03 -9.07
CA ALA A 44 27.19 -2.61 -8.76
C ALA A 44 26.79 -2.98 -7.33
N LEU A 45 26.02 -2.13 -6.69
CA LEU A 45 25.37 -2.42 -5.42
C LEU A 45 24.25 -3.43 -5.65
N VAL A 46 24.22 -4.50 -4.86
CA VAL A 46 23.18 -5.53 -4.84
C VAL A 46 22.78 -5.79 -3.38
N GLY A 47 21.60 -5.35 -2.99
CA GLY A 47 21.27 -5.26 -1.57
C GLY A 47 22.19 -4.28 -0.85
N ASP A 48 22.89 -4.76 0.17
CA ASP A 48 23.84 -3.95 0.96
C ASP A 48 25.31 -4.26 0.62
N LYS A 49 25.55 -5.03 -0.44
CA LYS A 49 26.86 -5.54 -0.81
C LYS A 49 27.25 -5.17 -2.23
N ILE A 50 28.55 -5.12 -2.49
CA ILE A 50 29.13 -4.99 -3.81
C ILE A 50 29.81 -6.32 -4.13
N PRO A 51 29.10 -7.28 -4.78
CA PRO A 51 29.66 -8.60 -5.09
C PRO A 51 30.67 -8.51 -6.25
N VAL A 52 31.75 -9.31 -6.12
CA VAL A 52 32.82 -9.39 -7.12
C VAL A 52 33.18 -10.84 -7.36
N GLU A 53 33.28 -11.23 -8.62
CA GLU A 53 33.90 -12.48 -9.04
C GLU A 53 35.13 -12.17 -9.91
N LEU A 54 36.32 -12.58 -9.45
CA LEU A 54 37.55 -12.44 -10.20
C LEU A 54 37.96 -13.78 -10.79
N THR A 55 38.34 -13.76 -12.09
CA THR A 55 38.96 -14.88 -12.77
C THR A 55 40.33 -14.44 -13.27
N VAL A 56 41.39 -15.04 -12.74
CA VAL A 56 42.77 -14.73 -13.16
C VAL A 56 43.38 -15.95 -13.83
N THR A 57 43.82 -15.77 -15.07
CA THR A 57 44.49 -16.83 -15.85
C THR A 57 45.96 -16.48 -16.01
N TYR A 58 46.82 -17.30 -15.41
CA TYR A 58 48.28 -17.20 -15.46
C TYR A 58 48.80 -18.01 -16.63
N PRO A 59 49.67 -17.44 -17.49
CA PRO A 59 50.31 -18.17 -18.59
C PRO A 59 51.42 -19.12 -18.11
N GLU A 60 51.82 -20.06 -18.97
CA GLU A 60 52.94 -20.93 -18.72
C GLU A 60 54.23 -20.14 -18.42
N GLY A 61 54.95 -20.58 -17.38
CA GLY A 61 56.22 -19.98 -16.96
C GLY A 61 56.09 -18.70 -16.14
N TYR A 62 54.88 -18.23 -15.89
CA TYR A 62 54.66 -17.05 -15.06
C TYR A 62 54.90 -17.34 -13.58
N PHE A 63 54.36 -18.46 -13.04
CA PHE A 63 54.45 -18.77 -11.63
C PHE A 63 55.69 -19.63 -11.31
N HIS A 64 56.55 -19.11 -10.41
CA HIS A 64 57.75 -19.86 -9.98
C HIS A 64 57.36 -20.98 -9.01
N PRO A 65 57.88 -22.23 -9.17
CA PRO A 65 57.47 -23.38 -8.35
C PRO A 65 57.66 -23.23 -6.82
N LYS A 66 58.59 -22.37 -6.39
CA LYS A 66 58.90 -22.11 -4.98
C LYS A 66 58.43 -20.74 -4.47
N ALA A 67 57.65 -20.00 -5.25
CA ALA A 67 57.15 -18.68 -4.88
C ALA A 67 55.72 -18.78 -4.31
N MET A 68 55.37 -17.78 -3.52
CA MET A 68 53.99 -17.52 -3.09
C MET A 68 53.59 -16.12 -3.61
N LEU A 69 52.31 -15.93 -3.80
CA LEU A 69 51.72 -14.65 -4.22
C LEU A 69 50.47 -14.36 -3.38
N ASP A 70 50.53 -13.30 -2.62
CA ASP A 70 49.36 -12.73 -1.96
C ASP A 70 48.73 -11.70 -2.89
N VAL A 71 47.41 -11.77 -3.07
CA VAL A 71 46.63 -10.81 -3.86
C VAL A 71 45.50 -10.28 -2.98
N THR A 72 45.51 -8.99 -2.73
CA THR A 72 44.49 -8.29 -1.96
C THR A 72 43.73 -7.37 -2.90
N PRO A 73 42.43 -7.61 -3.12
CA PRO A 73 41.54 -6.64 -3.78
C PRO A 73 41.31 -5.46 -2.85
N VAL A 74 41.41 -4.24 -3.39
CA VAL A 74 41.17 -3.01 -2.63
C VAL A 74 40.23 -2.14 -3.44
N LEU A 75 39.10 -1.74 -2.81
CA LEU A 75 38.18 -0.76 -3.36
C LEU A 75 38.64 0.63 -2.94
N VAL A 76 38.94 1.48 -3.89
CA VAL A 76 39.38 2.87 -3.68
C VAL A 76 38.24 3.80 -4.04
N TYR A 77 37.87 4.73 -3.14
CA TYR A 77 36.70 5.62 -3.29
C TYR A 77 36.91 6.96 -2.55
N GLY A 78 35.93 7.84 -2.59
CA GLY A 78 35.86 9.06 -1.75
C GLY A 78 37.08 9.98 -1.86
N GLY A 79 37.82 9.95 -2.97
CA GLY A 79 39.01 10.78 -3.13
C GLY A 79 40.30 10.23 -2.51
N GLY A 80 40.31 8.94 -2.14
CA GLY A 80 41.51 8.25 -1.64
C GLY A 80 41.26 7.36 -0.41
N GLU A 81 40.02 7.17 -0.01
CA GLU A 81 39.64 6.17 0.98
C GLU A 81 39.75 4.75 0.40
N GLU A 82 40.03 3.78 1.23
CA GLU A 82 40.33 2.43 0.81
C GLU A 82 39.60 1.39 1.69
N MET A 83 38.96 0.42 1.06
CA MET A 83 38.41 -0.75 1.71
C MET A 83 39.10 -2.00 1.17
N ALA A 84 39.87 -2.68 2.01
CA ALA A 84 40.55 -3.92 1.64
C ALA A 84 39.58 -5.11 1.73
N GLY A 85 39.56 -5.93 0.68
CA GLY A 85 38.90 -7.22 0.68
C GLY A 85 39.79 -8.33 1.28
N PRO A 86 39.38 -9.61 1.14
CA PRO A 86 40.16 -10.75 1.63
C PRO A 86 41.44 -10.92 0.84
N THR A 87 42.54 -11.24 1.51
CA THR A 87 43.80 -11.59 0.83
C THR A 87 43.77 -13.05 0.37
N PHE A 88 43.99 -13.28 -0.91
CA PHE A 88 44.08 -14.61 -1.52
C PHE A 88 45.56 -14.97 -1.71
N THR A 89 45.99 -16.10 -1.13
CA THR A 89 47.34 -16.59 -1.25
C THR A 89 47.41 -17.76 -2.23
N TYR A 90 48.30 -17.66 -3.19
CA TYR A 90 48.63 -18.71 -4.17
C TYR A 90 50.05 -19.18 -3.98
N GLN A 91 50.30 -20.48 -4.27
CA GLN A 91 51.62 -21.09 -4.12
C GLN A 91 52.03 -21.83 -5.38
N GLY A 92 53.35 -21.90 -5.60
CA GLY A 92 53.94 -22.75 -6.61
C GLY A 92 53.99 -24.22 -6.18
N GLU A 93 54.13 -25.12 -7.13
CA GLU A 93 54.05 -26.59 -6.97
C GLU A 93 55.01 -27.18 -5.93
N LYS A 94 56.13 -26.47 -5.62
CA LYS A 94 57.17 -26.92 -4.66
C LYS A 94 57.10 -26.21 -3.31
N VAL A 95 56.09 -25.40 -3.09
CA VAL A 95 55.83 -24.82 -1.76
C VAL A 95 55.01 -25.85 -0.95
N LEU A 96 55.48 -26.16 0.25
CA LEU A 96 54.83 -27.13 1.14
C LEU A 96 53.90 -26.37 2.11
N ASP A 97 52.79 -25.85 1.61
CA ASP A 97 51.77 -25.15 2.38
C ASP A 97 50.37 -25.50 1.83
N ASN A 98 49.30 -25.02 2.45
CA ASN A 98 47.91 -25.38 2.14
C ASN A 98 47.16 -24.34 1.29
N PHE A 99 47.88 -23.54 0.47
CA PHE A 99 47.28 -22.56 -0.38
C PHE A 99 46.95 -23.13 -1.79
N LYS A 100 46.18 -22.37 -2.59
CA LYS A 100 45.85 -22.77 -3.97
C LYS A 100 47.12 -22.85 -4.80
N VAL A 101 47.38 -24.00 -5.41
CA VAL A 101 48.56 -24.21 -6.25
C VAL A 101 48.32 -23.67 -7.65
N VAL A 102 49.26 -22.84 -8.14
CA VAL A 102 49.34 -22.46 -9.54
C VAL A 102 50.55 -23.16 -10.17
N SER A 103 50.27 -23.99 -11.20
CA SER A 103 51.29 -24.75 -11.90
C SER A 103 52.24 -23.86 -12.69
N LYS A 104 53.50 -24.29 -12.83
CA LYS A 104 54.43 -23.65 -13.77
C LYS A 104 53.97 -23.67 -15.22
N TYR A 105 53.05 -24.56 -15.59
CA TYR A 105 52.43 -24.64 -16.90
C TYR A 105 51.24 -23.67 -17.07
N GLY A 106 51.01 -22.83 -16.09
CA GLY A 106 49.89 -21.92 -16.02
C GLY A 106 48.67 -22.49 -15.27
N GLY A 107 47.62 -21.70 -15.16
CA GLY A 107 46.40 -22.08 -14.49
C GLY A 107 45.42 -20.94 -14.35
N THR A 108 44.19 -21.28 -14.06
CA THR A 108 43.12 -20.29 -13.80
C THR A 108 42.66 -20.41 -12.37
N VAL A 109 42.57 -19.29 -11.68
CA VAL A 109 41.98 -19.19 -10.33
C VAL A 109 40.75 -18.33 -10.38
N ARG A 110 39.77 -18.65 -9.51
CA ARG A 110 38.53 -17.92 -9.36
C ARG A 110 38.30 -17.62 -7.91
N GLU A 111 37.95 -16.36 -7.63
CA GLU A 111 37.64 -15.88 -6.28
C GLU A 111 36.34 -15.10 -6.30
N LYS A 112 35.51 -15.32 -5.24
CA LYS A 112 34.26 -14.59 -5.01
C LYS A 112 34.34 -13.93 -3.65
N PHE A 113 34.03 -12.65 -3.61
CA PHE A 113 33.98 -11.86 -2.39
C PHE A 113 33.02 -10.67 -2.58
N SER A 114 32.81 -9.92 -1.52
CA SER A 114 32.00 -8.70 -1.60
C SER A 114 32.57 -7.64 -0.67
N PHE A 115 32.28 -6.38 -0.98
CA PHE A 115 32.49 -5.26 -0.08
C PHE A 115 31.15 -4.85 0.50
N ASP A 116 31.15 -4.29 1.72
CA ASP A 116 30.01 -3.55 2.24
C ASP A 116 29.93 -2.20 1.53
N TYR A 117 28.71 -1.72 1.27
CA TYR A 117 28.54 -0.39 0.70
C TYR A 117 28.83 0.68 1.77
N ASP A 118 29.52 1.73 1.38
CA ASP A 118 29.74 2.93 2.15
C ASP A 118 29.50 4.18 1.30
N GLU A 119 29.13 5.29 1.95
CA GLU A 119 28.88 6.56 1.26
C GLU A 119 30.14 7.06 0.54
N GLY A 120 29.98 7.62 -0.67
CA GLY A 120 31.10 8.07 -1.51
C GLY A 120 31.63 7.03 -2.49
N MET A 121 31.07 5.81 -2.51
CA MET A 121 31.48 4.75 -3.46
C MET A 121 30.96 4.93 -4.88
N GLU A 122 30.21 5.99 -5.19
CA GLU A 122 29.71 6.27 -6.54
C GLU A 122 30.82 6.49 -7.57
N GLN A 123 32.04 6.82 -7.14
CA GLN A 123 33.23 6.99 -7.99
C GLN A 123 34.36 6.10 -7.50
N ALA A 124 34.07 4.84 -7.23
CA ALA A 124 35.07 3.88 -6.83
C ALA A 124 35.73 3.18 -8.02
N TYR A 125 36.87 2.55 -7.76
CA TYR A 125 37.44 1.55 -8.63
C TYR A 125 38.06 0.42 -7.80
N LEU A 126 38.08 -0.77 -8.38
CA LEU A 126 38.72 -1.94 -7.77
C LEU A 126 40.13 -2.10 -8.35
N GLU A 127 41.09 -2.21 -7.47
CA GLU A 127 42.45 -2.60 -7.83
C GLU A 127 42.91 -3.86 -7.07
N LEU A 128 43.82 -4.60 -7.67
CA LEU A 128 44.50 -5.73 -7.05
C LEU A 128 45.91 -5.31 -6.64
N ARG A 129 46.23 -5.52 -5.37
CA ARG A 129 47.57 -5.32 -4.81
C ARG A 129 48.21 -6.66 -4.55
N GLY A 130 49.36 -6.89 -5.14
CA GLY A 130 50.10 -8.14 -5.04
C GLY A 130 51.35 -8.01 -4.19
N VAL A 131 51.67 -9.07 -3.41
CA VAL A 131 53.00 -9.24 -2.78
C VAL A 131 53.52 -10.62 -3.12
N ALA A 132 54.62 -10.68 -3.85
CA ALA A 132 55.27 -11.92 -4.15
C ALA A 132 56.30 -12.29 -3.04
N ARG A 133 56.24 -13.52 -2.55
CA ARG A 133 57.18 -14.04 -1.53
C ARG A 133 58.08 -15.12 -2.10
N TYR A 134 59.37 -14.90 -2.05
CA TYR A 134 60.38 -15.84 -2.56
C TYR A 134 61.68 -15.71 -1.79
N ASN A 135 62.28 -16.83 -1.39
CA ASN A 135 63.56 -16.90 -0.64
C ASN A 135 63.60 -15.96 0.58
N GLY A 136 62.51 -15.87 1.33
CA GLY A 136 62.40 -15.03 2.53
C GLY A 136 62.31 -13.52 2.26
N LYS A 137 62.04 -13.11 1.02
CA LYS A 137 61.83 -11.70 0.63
C LYS A 137 60.41 -11.49 0.17
N ASP A 138 59.81 -10.39 0.65
CA ASP A 138 58.54 -9.85 0.18
C ASP A 138 58.77 -8.76 -0.85
N ILE A 139 58.15 -8.93 -2.01
CA ILE A 139 58.31 -8.02 -3.16
C ILE A 139 56.92 -7.50 -3.51
N PRO A 140 56.62 -6.22 -3.24
CA PRO A 140 55.36 -5.61 -3.64
C PRO A 140 55.29 -5.51 -5.16
N LEU A 141 54.15 -5.85 -5.73
CA LEU A 141 53.85 -5.70 -7.16
C LEU A 141 53.05 -4.39 -7.37
N PRO A 142 53.13 -3.79 -8.56
CA PRO A 142 52.30 -2.66 -8.92
C PRO A 142 50.82 -3.00 -8.82
N ALA A 143 50.02 -2.07 -8.29
CA ALA A 143 48.57 -2.21 -8.24
C ALA A 143 47.98 -2.24 -9.66
N VAL A 144 46.96 -3.09 -9.87
CA VAL A 144 46.27 -3.24 -11.15
C VAL A 144 44.81 -2.94 -11.00
N LYS A 145 44.35 -1.88 -11.65
CA LYS A 145 42.92 -1.55 -11.71
C LYS A 145 42.21 -2.58 -12.59
N VAL A 146 41.15 -3.20 -12.05
CA VAL A 146 40.42 -4.30 -12.71
C VAL A 146 38.95 -4.00 -12.99
N ALA A 147 38.33 -3.06 -12.25
CA ALA A 147 36.98 -2.64 -12.51
C ALA A 147 36.76 -1.18 -12.12
N ASP A 148 35.80 -0.54 -12.76
CA ASP A 148 35.20 0.73 -12.35
C ASP A 148 33.90 0.50 -11.61
N GLY A 149 33.39 1.46 -10.89
CA GLY A 149 32.09 1.39 -10.23
C GLY A 149 31.98 2.46 -9.15
N VAL A 150 30.89 2.52 -8.40
CA VAL A 150 29.83 1.50 -8.28
C VAL A 150 28.54 2.04 -8.90
N ILE A 151 27.79 1.18 -9.62
CA ILE A 151 26.41 1.48 -10.04
C ILE A 151 25.52 1.46 -8.81
N LEU A 152 24.86 2.59 -8.52
CA LEU A 152 24.01 2.80 -7.36
C LEU A 152 22.53 2.98 -7.73
N THR A 153 22.10 2.52 -8.89
CA THR A 153 20.73 2.66 -9.42
C THR A 153 19.67 2.19 -8.41
N GLN A 154 19.95 1.16 -7.59
CA GLN A 154 19.09 0.69 -6.52
C GLN A 154 18.74 1.78 -5.50
N LEU A 155 19.66 2.69 -5.17
CA LEU A 155 19.46 3.77 -4.20
C LEU A 155 18.52 4.87 -4.69
N LEU A 156 18.13 4.86 -5.96
CA LEU A 156 17.08 5.74 -6.50
C LEU A 156 15.68 5.27 -6.11
N ALA A 157 15.53 4.07 -5.53
CA ALA A 157 14.24 3.58 -5.09
C ALA A 157 13.61 4.50 -4.02
N ASP A 158 12.29 4.62 -4.08
CA ASP A 158 11.52 5.28 -3.04
C ASP A 158 11.26 4.29 -1.91
N ALA A 159 11.98 4.43 -0.81
CA ALA A 159 11.95 3.52 0.31
C ALA A 159 10.88 3.87 1.37
N HIS A 160 10.08 4.93 1.15
CA HIS A 160 9.06 5.34 2.14
C HIS A 160 7.96 4.30 2.34
N GLY A 161 7.70 3.46 1.34
CA GLY A 161 6.61 2.50 1.36
C GLY A 161 5.25 3.12 1.00
N ALA A 162 4.28 2.27 0.62
CA ALA A 162 2.94 2.68 0.22
C ALA A 162 1.93 2.40 1.34
N TYR A 163 1.14 3.40 1.69
CA TYR A 163 0.01 3.32 2.61
C TYR A 163 -1.00 4.43 2.28
N SER A 164 -2.18 4.35 2.89
CA SER A 164 -3.25 5.33 2.68
C SER A 164 -3.79 5.79 4.01
N PHE A 165 -4.29 7.01 4.09
CA PHE A 165 -5.04 7.49 5.24
C PHE A 165 -6.42 6.84 5.31
N LYS A 166 -6.94 6.60 6.51
CA LYS A 166 -8.34 6.22 6.72
C LYS A 166 -9.22 7.43 6.42
N LYS A 167 -10.26 7.21 5.63
CA LYS A 167 -11.22 8.25 5.28
C LYS A 167 -12.19 8.49 6.43
N ASP A 168 -12.74 9.70 6.49
CA ASP A 168 -13.97 9.97 7.23
C ASP A 168 -15.18 9.40 6.47
N ASP A 169 -16.27 9.17 7.20
CA ASP A 169 -17.58 8.78 6.66
C ASP A 169 -18.56 9.94 6.76
N TYR A 170 -18.03 11.18 6.81
CA TYR A 170 -18.82 12.38 6.96
C TYR A 170 -19.77 12.58 5.78
N GLN A 171 -21.05 12.77 6.09
CA GLN A 171 -22.11 13.01 5.11
C GLN A 171 -22.59 14.46 5.24
N ALA A 172 -22.42 15.24 4.20
CA ALA A 172 -22.89 16.63 4.14
C ALA A 172 -24.42 16.74 4.15
N VAL A 173 -25.12 15.68 3.71
CA VAL A 173 -26.56 15.56 3.73
C VAL A 173 -26.92 14.21 4.34
N LEU A 174 -27.68 14.24 5.41
CA LEU A 174 -28.23 13.02 6.02
C LEU A 174 -29.66 12.82 5.50
N HIS A 175 -29.95 11.62 5.01
CA HIS A 175 -31.29 11.23 4.59
C HIS A 175 -31.98 10.54 5.76
N GLU A 176 -33.00 11.19 6.28
CA GLU A 176 -33.76 10.72 7.43
C GLU A 176 -35.22 10.49 7.07
N GLN A 177 -35.87 9.66 7.85
CA GLN A 177 -37.28 9.40 7.72
C GLN A 177 -37.92 9.46 9.10
N THR A 178 -39.04 10.21 9.23
CA THR A 178 -39.89 10.15 10.38
C THR A 178 -41.26 9.58 10.01
N GLU A 179 -41.84 8.79 10.91
CA GLU A 179 -43.12 8.16 10.65
C GLU A 179 -44.02 8.07 11.86
N GLY A 180 -45.30 8.01 11.56
CA GLY A 180 -46.34 7.65 12.55
C GLY A 180 -47.38 6.75 11.93
N GLN A 181 -48.13 6.03 12.73
CA GLN A 181 -49.13 5.11 12.20
C GLN A 181 -50.45 5.19 12.96
N VAL A 182 -51.53 4.92 12.23
CA VAL A 182 -52.88 4.69 12.79
C VAL A 182 -53.27 3.24 12.56
N MET A 183 -53.93 2.65 13.56
CA MET A 183 -54.38 1.27 13.52
C MET A 183 -55.86 1.19 13.17
N TYR A 184 -56.22 0.10 12.51
CA TYR A 184 -57.63 -0.17 12.12
C TYR A 184 -58.16 -1.42 12.83
N ASP A 185 -59.44 -1.38 13.13
CA ASP A 185 -60.15 -2.59 13.58
C ASP A 185 -60.19 -3.65 12.45
N TYR A 186 -60.43 -4.86 12.86
CA TYR A 186 -60.72 -5.93 11.93
C TYR A 186 -61.80 -5.50 10.92
N ASN A 187 -61.53 -5.70 9.65
CA ASN A 187 -62.46 -5.43 8.54
C ASN A 187 -62.98 -3.97 8.51
N SER A 188 -62.19 -3.01 8.96
CA SER A 188 -62.53 -1.59 9.00
C SER A 188 -61.49 -0.73 8.33
N SER A 189 -61.95 0.36 7.69
CA SER A 189 -61.13 1.44 7.15
C SER A 189 -61.37 2.78 7.88
N VAL A 190 -62.02 2.78 9.02
CA VAL A 190 -62.34 4.00 9.79
C VAL A 190 -61.19 4.35 10.73
N VAL A 191 -60.59 5.54 10.55
CA VAL A 191 -59.62 6.10 11.51
C VAL A 191 -60.31 6.56 12.76
N LYS A 192 -60.05 5.91 13.90
CA LYS A 192 -60.62 6.27 15.20
C LYS A 192 -59.95 7.54 15.77
N GLY A 193 -60.74 8.33 16.51
CA GLY A 193 -60.20 9.51 17.18
C GLY A 193 -59.17 9.19 18.29
N SER A 194 -59.19 7.96 18.84
CA SER A 194 -58.13 7.48 19.76
C SER A 194 -56.80 7.29 19.06
N GLU A 195 -56.78 6.77 17.82
CA GLU A 195 -55.60 6.57 17.02
C GLU A 195 -54.90 7.89 16.68
N LEU A 196 -55.67 8.95 16.41
CA LEU A 196 -55.13 10.30 16.18
C LEU A 196 -54.44 10.90 17.43
N ARG A 197 -54.60 10.28 18.58
CA ARG A 197 -53.96 10.65 19.85
C ARG A 197 -53.06 9.53 20.39
N SER A 198 -52.73 8.57 19.54
CA SER A 198 -51.80 7.49 19.88
C SER A 198 -50.41 8.03 20.17
N ARG A 199 -49.57 7.23 20.79
CA ARG A 199 -48.15 7.58 21.03
C ARG A 199 -47.43 7.82 19.72
N SER A 200 -47.61 6.95 18.74
CA SER A 200 -46.94 7.03 17.42
C SER A 200 -47.26 8.35 16.68
N ILE A 201 -48.55 8.80 16.73
CA ILE A 201 -48.92 10.07 16.09
C ILE A 201 -48.34 11.27 16.85
N ARG A 202 -48.29 11.24 18.20
CA ARG A 202 -47.67 12.33 18.96
C ARG A 202 -46.15 12.44 18.68
N GLU A 203 -45.46 11.30 18.56
CA GLU A 203 -44.04 11.27 18.21
C GLU A 203 -43.80 11.84 16.81
N LEU A 204 -44.62 11.47 15.82
CA LEU A 204 -44.59 12.07 14.50
C LEU A 204 -44.80 13.59 14.52
N GLN A 205 -45.83 14.07 15.27
CA GLN A 205 -46.12 15.49 15.39
C GLN A 205 -44.93 16.26 15.98
N ALA A 206 -44.32 15.75 17.03
CA ALA A 206 -43.13 16.36 17.64
C ALA A 206 -41.95 16.41 16.66
N ALA A 207 -41.69 15.34 15.90
CA ALA A 207 -40.64 15.31 14.88
C ALA A 207 -40.92 16.31 13.73
N LEU A 208 -42.18 16.45 13.28
CA LEU A 208 -42.55 17.43 12.27
C LEU A 208 -42.40 18.88 12.75
N GLU A 209 -42.70 19.15 14.04
CA GLU A 209 -42.44 20.46 14.64
C GLU A 209 -40.96 20.77 14.71
N GLU A 210 -40.10 19.82 15.06
CA GLU A 210 -38.64 19.95 15.03
C GLU A 210 -38.13 20.24 13.61
N ILE A 211 -38.54 19.44 12.62
CA ILE A 211 -38.21 19.62 11.21
C ILE A 211 -38.61 21.03 10.71
N ALA A 212 -39.81 21.48 11.08
CA ALA A 212 -40.29 22.81 10.66
C ALA A 212 -39.54 23.98 11.33
N SER A 213 -38.94 23.75 12.51
CA SER A 213 -38.26 24.77 13.30
C SER A 213 -36.76 24.93 12.93
N ASP A 214 -36.13 23.91 12.37
CA ASP A 214 -34.73 23.93 12.00
C ASP A 214 -34.56 24.12 10.48
N PRO A 215 -33.95 25.24 10.01
CA PRO A 215 -33.73 25.52 8.60
C PRO A 215 -32.76 24.55 7.91
N ARG A 216 -32.08 23.68 8.66
CA ARG A 216 -31.22 22.64 8.09
C ARG A 216 -32.02 21.46 7.54
N TYR A 217 -33.29 21.30 7.91
CA TYR A 217 -34.15 20.29 7.33
C TYR A 217 -34.84 20.75 6.05
N THR A 218 -34.90 19.85 5.08
CA THR A 218 -35.67 20.02 3.84
C THR A 218 -36.54 18.79 3.63
N VAL A 219 -37.86 18.97 3.56
CA VAL A 219 -38.78 17.87 3.27
C VAL A 219 -38.64 17.47 1.80
N ARG A 220 -38.26 16.22 1.54
CA ARG A 220 -38.14 15.63 0.19
C ARG A 220 -39.46 15.08 -0.31
N GLY A 221 -40.16 14.40 0.55
CA GLY A 221 -41.40 13.73 0.19
C GLY A 221 -42.23 13.37 1.42
N THR A 222 -43.51 13.25 1.17
CA THR A 222 -44.45 12.79 2.16
C THR A 222 -45.32 11.71 1.54
N SER A 223 -45.63 10.67 2.30
CA SER A 223 -46.48 9.58 1.83
C SER A 223 -47.39 9.03 2.89
N VAL A 224 -48.53 8.49 2.45
CA VAL A 224 -49.44 7.67 3.22
C VAL A 224 -49.46 6.29 2.61
N VAL A 225 -49.07 5.29 3.38
CA VAL A 225 -49.02 3.90 2.92
C VAL A 225 -49.94 3.05 3.79
N ALA A 226 -50.97 2.47 3.18
CA ALA A 226 -51.95 1.67 3.90
C ALA A 226 -51.84 0.19 3.57
N TYR A 227 -52.14 -0.61 4.59
CA TYR A 227 -51.94 -2.06 4.56
C TYR A 227 -53.18 -2.81 5.03
N ALA A 228 -53.33 -4.04 4.59
CA ALA A 228 -54.24 -5.02 5.16
C ALA A 228 -53.43 -6.23 5.69
N SER A 229 -53.86 -6.82 6.77
CA SER A 229 -53.25 -8.05 7.27
C SER A 229 -53.48 -9.21 6.30
N PRO A 230 -52.55 -10.19 6.22
CA PRO A 230 -52.65 -11.29 5.28
C PRO A 230 -53.73 -12.34 5.55
N GLU A 231 -54.67 -12.06 6.43
CA GLU A 231 -55.70 -13.00 6.91
C GLU A 231 -56.94 -13.12 6.01
N GLY A 232 -57.03 -12.43 4.93
CA GLY A 232 -58.16 -12.44 3.98
C GLY A 232 -57.72 -12.57 2.54
N GLY A 233 -58.68 -12.84 1.64
CA GLY A 233 -58.41 -12.99 0.22
C GLY A 233 -57.75 -11.75 -0.40
N GLN A 234 -56.89 -11.94 -1.38
CA GLN A 234 -56.05 -10.91 -1.99
C GLN A 234 -56.87 -9.72 -2.53
N GLU A 235 -57.91 -9.98 -3.31
CA GLU A 235 -58.78 -8.94 -3.89
C GLU A 235 -59.48 -8.12 -2.81
N TYR A 236 -59.97 -8.78 -1.77
CA TYR A 236 -60.63 -8.13 -0.64
C TYR A 236 -59.64 -7.21 0.12
N ASN A 237 -58.42 -7.70 0.39
CA ASN A 237 -57.42 -6.93 1.10
C ASN A 237 -56.84 -5.78 0.24
N ALA A 238 -56.77 -5.93 -1.07
CA ALA A 238 -56.45 -4.85 -1.98
C ALA A 238 -57.46 -3.69 -1.83
N LYS A 239 -58.79 -3.97 -1.93
CA LYS A 239 -59.82 -2.97 -1.72
C LYS A 239 -59.83 -2.37 -0.31
N LEU A 240 -59.63 -3.19 0.71
CA LEU A 240 -59.60 -2.73 2.11
C LEU A 240 -58.41 -1.79 2.36
N SER A 241 -57.25 -2.09 1.76
CA SER A 241 -56.08 -1.20 1.87
C SER A 241 -56.30 0.11 1.10
N ASP A 242 -57.00 0.09 -0.07
CA ASP A 242 -57.38 1.31 -0.80
C ASP A 242 -58.29 2.20 0.04
N ASP A 243 -59.33 1.62 0.66
CA ASP A 243 -60.24 2.33 1.53
C ASP A 243 -59.53 2.90 2.77
N ARG A 244 -58.55 2.18 3.34
CA ARG A 244 -57.69 2.65 4.43
C ARG A 244 -56.79 3.81 3.98
N ALA A 245 -56.16 3.71 2.79
CA ALA A 245 -55.35 4.77 2.25
C ALA A 245 -56.17 6.07 2.06
N ALA A 246 -57.37 5.96 1.50
CA ALA A 246 -58.27 7.10 1.33
C ALA A 246 -58.71 7.72 2.68
N SER A 247 -58.98 6.90 3.70
CA SER A 247 -59.36 7.39 5.02
C SER A 247 -58.18 8.01 5.78
N ALA A 248 -56.97 7.45 5.65
CA ALA A 248 -55.74 8.01 6.21
C ALA A 248 -55.40 9.34 5.54
N GLN A 249 -55.48 9.44 4.20
CA GLN A 249 -55.31 10.70 3.50
C GLN A 249 -56.25 11.81 4.02
N LYS A 250 -57.52 11.50 4.24
CA LYS A 250 -58.49 12.45 4.82
C LYS A 250 -58.17 12.83 6.28
N ALA A 251 -57.42 11.98 6.98
CA ALA A 251 -57.01 12.27 8.35
C ALA A 251 -55.68 13.05 8.40
N TRP A 252 -55.02 13.32 7.26
CA TRP A 252 -53.70 13.93 7.19
C TRP A 252 -53.57 15.17 8.08
N SER A 253 -54.44 16.17 7.87
CA SER A 253 -54.37 17.42 8.64
C SER A 253 -54.56 17.27 10.14
N LYS A 254 -55.27 16.22 10.55
CA LYS A 254 -55.44 15.90 11.99
C LYS A 254 -54.22 15.17 12.56
N VAL A 255 -53.47 14.47 11.74
CA VAL A 255 -52.26 13.72 12.12
C VAL A 255 -51.05 14.64 12.17
N THR A 256 -50.86 15.48 11.16
CA THR A 256 -49.66 16.29 11.01
C THR A 256 -49.81 17.74 11.49
N GLY A 257 -51.04 18.20 11.75
CA GLY A 257 -51.32 19.59 12.14
C GLY A 257 -51.34 20.59 10.97
N GLY A 258 -51.10 20.13 9.75
CA GLY A 258 -51.04 20.97 8.54
C GLY A 258 -51.84 20.40 7.38
N ASP A 259 -52.06 21.22 6.34
CA ASP A 259 -52.73 20.76 5.13
C ASP A 259 -51.89 19.71 4.38
N ALA A 260 -52.54 18.82 3.65
CA ALA A 260 -51.86 17.84 2.85
C ALA A 260 -51.07 18.55 1.74
N PRO A 261 -49.76 18.25 1.54
CA PRO A 261 -49.01 18.85 0.46
C PRO A 261 -49.51 18.37 -0.90
N ASP A 262 -49.41 19.22 -1.93
CA ASP A 262 -49.87 18.92 -3.30
C ASP A 262 -49.26 17.64 -3.88
N ASN A 263 -48.06 17.26 -3.41
CA ASN A 263 -47.32 16.08 -3.84
C ASN A 263 -47.41 14.90 -2.84
N LEU A 264 -48.44 14.87 -1.96
CA LEU A 264 -48.66 13.76 -1.08
C LEU A 264 -48.84 12.45 -1.85
N GLU A 265 -47.93 11.52 -1.69
CA GLU A 265 -48.05 10.21 -2.32
C GLU A 265 -48.95 9.31 -1.45
N VAL A 266 -50.01 8.75 -2.04
CA VAL A 266 -50.92 7.84 -1.34
C VAL A 266 -50.86 6.47 -2.00
N ARG A 267 -50.44 5.46 -1.24
CA ARG A 267 -50.29 4.09 -1.71
C ARG A 267 -51.08 3.10 -0.86
N SER A 268 -51.55 2.05 -1.51
CA SER A 268 -52.11 0.87 -0.84
C SER A 268 -51.27 -0.36 -1.25
N VAL A 269 -50.98 -1.22 -0.28
CA VAL A 269 -50.12 -2.40 -0.50
C VAL A 269 -50.92 -3.68 -0.61
N GLY A 270 -52.18 -3.68 -0.16
CA GLY A 270 -52.96 -4.91 0.04
C GLY A 270 -52.47 -5.68 1.24
N GLN A 271 -52.17 -6.96 1.04
CA GLN A 271 -51.66 -7.85 2.11
C GLN A 271 -50.20 -7.48 2.47
N ASP A 272 -49.95 -7.11 3.73
CA ASP A 272 -48.63 -6.73 4.28
C ASP A 272 -47.79 -7.98 4.61
N TRP A 273 -47.29 -8.67 3.61
CA TRP A 273 -46.42 -9.83 3.79
C TRP A 273 -45.04 -9.49 4.30
N ASP A 274 -44.51 -8.31 3.97
CA ASP A 274 -43.21 -7.86 4.45
C ASP A 274 -43.31 -7.48 5.94
N GLY A 275 -44.31 -6.68 6.34
CA GLY A 275 -44.57 -6.40 7.74
C GLY A 275 -44.91 -7.65 8.53
N PHE A 276 -45.59 -8.64 7.91
CA PHE A 276 -45.85 -9.93 8.55
C PHE A 276 -44.55 -10.67 8.86
N ARG A 277 -43.62 -10.73 7.89
CA ARG A 277 -42.32 -11.33 8.11
C ARG A 277 -41.56 -10.65 9.25
N GLU A 278 -41.48 -9.33 9.23
CA GLU A 278 -40.80 -8.54 10.25
C GLU A 278 -41.43 -8.77 11.65
N ALA A 279 -42.76 -8.77 11.74
CA ALA A 279 -43.45 -9.01 12.99
C ALA A 279 -43.23 -10.43 13.53
N ILE A 280 -43.13 -11.44 12.65
CA ILE A 280 -42.80 -12.82 13.03
C ILE A 280 -41.35 -12.92 13.47
N GLU A 281 -40.40 -12.30 12.78
CA GLU A 281 -38.95 -12.29 13.14
C GLU A 281 -38.74 -11.73 14.55
N ASN A 282 -39.50 -10.70 14.92
CA ASN A 282 -39.44 -10.03 16.22
C ASN A 282 -40.36 -10.61 17.28
N SER A 283 -41.12 -11.69 16.99
CA SER A 283 -42.05 -12.31 17.90
C SER A 283 -41.46 -13.44 18.74
N ASP A 284 -42.11 -13.74 19.88
CA ASP A 284 -41.80 -14.91 20.73
C ASP A 284 -42.63 -16.16 20.36
N ILE A 285 -43.22 -16.19 19.14
CA ILE A 285 -44.05 -17.32 18.68
C ILE A 285 -43.15 -18.57 18.58
N VAL A 286 -43.63 -19.66 19.21
CA VAL A 286 -42.83 -20.92 19.32
C VAL A 286 -42.38 -21.49 17.99
N ASP A 287 -43.23 -21.43 16.97
CA ASP A 287 -42.95 -21.98 15.61
C ASP A 287 -42.47 -20.90 14.61
N ARG A 288 -41.89 -19.80 15.10
CA ARG A 288 -41.39 -18.66 14.30
C ARG A 288 -40.59 -19.12 13.09
N ASP A 289 -39.58 -19.97 13.28
CA ASP A 289 -38.68 -20.43 12.22
C ASP A 289 -39.40 -21.26 11.15
N LEU A 290 -40.47 -21.99 11.54
CA LEU A 290 -41.30 -22.72 10.59
C LEU A 290 -42.11 -21.75 9.72
N ILE A 291 -42.69 -20.70 10.31
CA ILE A 291 -43.44 -19.67 9.57
C ILE A 291 -42.49 -18.96 8.57
N LEU A 292 -41.32 -18.52 9.03
CA LEU A 292 -40.31 -17.86 8.17
C LEU A 292 -39.86 -18.76 7.00
N ARG A 293 -39.77 -20.07 7.25
CA ARG A 293 -39.47 -21.05 6.18
C ARG A 293 -40.62 -21.12 5.16
N VAL A 294 -41.86 -21.13 5.58
CA VAL A 294 -43.02 -21.09 4.67
C VAL A 294 -42.99 -19.81 3.82
N LEU A 295 -42.69 -18.65 4.41
CA LEU A 295 -42.57 -17.38 3.70
C LEU A 295 -41.46 -17.40 2.66
N SER A 296 -40.37 -18.12 2.93
CA SER A 296 -39.23 -18.24 1.98
C SER A 296 -39.49 -19.26 0.87
N MET A 297 -40.22 -20.32 1.14
CA MET A 297 -40.53 -21.39 0.18
C MET A 297 -41.58 -21.01 -0.84
N TYR A 298 -42.55 -20.21 -0.47
CA TYR A 298 -43.67 -19.85 -1.33
C TYR A 298 -43.69 -18.34 -1.62
N SER A 299 -43.71 -17.99 -2.89
CA SER A 299 -43.87 -16.59 -3.33
C SER A 299 -45.33 -16.19 -3.54
N ASP A 300 -46.22 -17.17 -3.79
CA ASP A 300 -47.65 -16.94 -4.03
C ASP A 300 -48.38 -16.63 -2.69
N PRO A 301 -48.98 -15.43 -2.55
CA PRO A 301 -49.71 -15.02 -1.35
C PRO A 301 -50.81 -16.01 -0.93
N ALA A 302 -51.58 -16.58 -1.86
CA ALA A 302 -52.65 -17.50 -1.56
C ALA A 302 -52.12 -18.83 -1.01
N VAL A 303 -50.98 -19.27 -1.48
CA VAL A 303 -50.29 -20.47 -0.96
C VAL A 303 -49.74 -20.19 0.43
N ARG A 304 -49.09 -19.04 0.65
CA ARG A 304 -48.61 -18.61 1.99
C ARG A 304 -49.74 -18.60 3.00
N GLU A 305 -50.85 -17.96 2.66
CA GLU A 305 -52.04 -17.86 3.55
C GLU A 305 -52.56 -19.25 3.90
N ARG A 306 -52.71 -20.15 2.92
CA ARG A 306 -53.21 -21.51 3.16
C ARG A 306 -52.28 -22.31 4.07
N GLU A 307 -50.97 -22.29 3.80
CA GLU A 307 -49.99 -23.07 4.57
C GLU A 307 -49.89 -22.57 6.02
N ILE A 308 -49.97 -21.25 6.26
CA ILE A 308 -50.00 -20.68 7.59
C ILE A 308 -51.30 -21.02 8.31
N LYS A 309 -52.45 -20.99 7.63
CA LYS A 309 -53.74 -21.40 8.20
C LYS A 309 -53.77 -22.88 8.58
N ASN A 310 -53.06 -23.75 7.87
CA ASN A 310 -52.93 -25.16 8.17
C ASN A 310 -52.21 -25.42 9.51
N MET A 311 -51.42 -24.47 10.00
CA MET A 311 -50.78 -24.50 11.31
C MET A 311 -51.75 -23.96 12.42
N SER A 312 -52.82 -24.68 12.69
CA SER A 312 -54.00 -24.15 13.45
C SER A 312 -53.70 -23.54 14.82
N ALA A 313 -52.77 -24.09 15.61
CA ALA A 313 -52.36 -23.54 16.89
C ALA A 313 -51.61 -22.22 16.74
N VAL A 314 -50.64 -22.19 15.84
CA VAL A 314 -49.82 -21.02 15.49
C VAL A 314 -50.66 -19.92 14.87
N TYR A 315 -51.60 -20.27 13.98
CA TYR A 315 -52.50 -19.33 13.34
C TYR A 315 -53.39 -18.58 14.37
N THR A 316 -53.82 -19.27 15.44
CA THR A 316 -54.58 -18.64 16.52
C THR A 316 -53.75 -17.59 17.28
N GLU A 317 -52.47 -17.84 17.47
CA GLU A 317 -51.56 -16.91 18.12
C GLU A 317 -51.27 -15.71 17.22
N ILE A 318 -50.93 -15.95 15.93
CA ILE A 318 -50.72 -14.92 14.90
C ILE A 318 -51.94 -13.98 14.81
N ASN A 319 -53.14 -14.54 14.82
CA ASN A 319 -54.37 -13.77 14.72
C ASN A 319 -54.58 -12.81 15.91
N LYS A 320 -54.08 -13.17 17.10
CA LYS A 320 -54.18 -12.35 18.32
C LYS A 320 -53.08 -11.31 18.45
N SER A 321 -51.85 -11.65 18.06
CA SER A 321 -50.66 -10.82 18.34
C SER A 321 -50.11 -10.13 17.12
N VAL A 322 -50.12 -10.75 15.93
CA VAL A 322 -49.44 -10.24 14.74
C VAL A 322 -50.37 -9.50 13.78
N PHE A 323 -51.48 -10.12 13.37
CA PHE A 323 -52.37 -9.49 12.39
C PHE A 323 -52.96 -8.15 12.83
N PRO A 324 -53.26 -7.88 14.11
CA PRO A 324 -53.69 -6.55 14.52
C PRO A 324 -52.68 -5.45 14.21
N GLU A 325 -51.40 -5.70 14.34
CA GLU A 325 -50.31 -4.75 14.07
C GLU A 325 -50.14 -4.42 12.57
N LEU A 326 -50.65 -5.29 11.69
CA LEU A 326 -50.59 -5.11 10.24
C LEU A 326 -51.82 -4.37 9.66
N ARG A 327 -52.85 -4.10 10.47
CA ARG A 327 -54.03 -3.35 10.07
C ARG A 327 -53.79 -1.87 10.28
N ARG A 328 -52.89 -1.29 9.47
CA ARG A 328 -52.32 0.06 9.70
C ARG A 328 -52.32 0.93 8.45
N ALA A 329 -52.19 2.23 8.66
CA ALA A 329 -51.68 3.16 7.67
C ALA A 329 -50.54 3.95 8.31
N ARG A 330 -49.42 4.08 7.56
CA ARG A 330 -48.24 4.82 7.96
C ARG A 330 -48.26 6.18 7.28
N PHE A 331 -47.91 7.22 8.03
CA PHE A 331 -47.62 8.58 7.56
C PHE A 331 -46.11 8.74 7.59
N ILE A 332 -45.49 8.92 6.44
CA ILE A 332 -44.05 8.93 6.28
C ILE A 332 -43.62 10.29 5.74
N THR A 333 -42.65 10.88 6.38
CA THR A 333 -42.01 12.10 5.89
C THR A 333 -40.51 11.84 5.73
N GLU A 334 -40.02 11.95 4.49
CA GLU A 334 -38.61 11.85 4.14
C GLU A 334 -38.01 13.25 4.15
N VAL A 335 -36.88 13.41 4.81
CA VAL A 335 -36.21 14.69 4.97
C VAL A 335 -34.73 14.56 4.67
N ASP A 336 -34.16 15.64 4.15
CA ASP A 336 -32.73 15.86 4.07
C ASP A 336 -32.33 16.82 5.20
N TYR A 337 -31.41 16.39 6.06
CA TYR A 337 -30.76 17.25 7.02
C TYR A 337 -29.41 17.72 6.46
N GLN A 338 -29.25 19.05 6.32
CA GLN A 338 -27.98 19.67 5.91
C GLN A 338 -27.04 19.70 7.10
N ASN A 339 -26.03 18.84 7.07
CA ASN A 339 -24.99 18.83 8.08
C ASN A 339 -24.08 20.07 7.95
N PHE A 340 -23.05 20.20 8.80
CA PHE A 340 -22.12 21.32 8.71
C PHE A 340 -21.32 21.29 7.39
N THR A 341 -21.13 22.47 6.78
CA THR A 341 -20.22 22.60 5.62
C THR A 341 -18.77 22.52 6.08
N ASP A 342 -17.83 22.32 5.14
CA ASP A 342 -16.40 22.29 5.46
C ASP A 342 -15.90 23.60 6.12
N GLU A 343 -16.49 24.74 5.73
CA GLU A 343 -16.22 26.06 6.34
C GLU A 343 -16.75 26.12 7.78
N GLU A 344 -17.98 25.66 8.00
CA GLU A 344 -18.58 25.60 9.35
C GLU A 344 -17.80 24.66 10.27
N LEU A 345 -17.40 23.45 9.76
CA LEU A 345 -16.57 22.51 10.51
C LEU A 345 -15.22 23.13 10.89
N THR A 346 -14.58 23.83 9.94
CA THR A 346 -13.31 24.52 10.20
C THR A 346 -13.46 25.58 11.28
N ASP A 347 -14.51 26.41 11.20
CA ASP A 347 -14.80 27.43 12.20
C ASP A 347 -15.14 26.83 13.57
N LEU A 348 -15.99 25.81 13.62
CA LEU A 348 -16.33 25.08 14.86
C LEU A 348 -15.09 24.43 15.49
N SER A 349 -14.19 23.90 14.68
CA SER A 349 -12.94 23.30 15.18
C SER A 349 -12.06 24.31 15.93
N GLN A 350 -12.18 25.59 15.63
CA GLN A 350 -11.41 26.66 16.27
C GLN A 350 -12.11 27.24 17.51
N ARG A 351 -13.43 27.39 17.45
CA ARG A 351 -14.22 28.09 18.47
C ARG A 351 -14.96 27.20 19.44
N ALA A 352 -15.39 26.01 18.99
CA ALA A 352 -16.26 25.13 19.74
C ALA A 352 -16.07 23.66 19.36
N ILE A 353 -14.83 23.19 19.39
CA ILE A 353 -14.47 21.83 18.92
C ILE A 353 -15.24 20.70 19.59
N ASP A 354 -15.73 20.95 20.82
CA ASP A 354 -16.52 19.96 21.58
C ASP A 354 -17.91 19.70 21.00
N VAL A 355 -18.40 20.54 20.08
CA VAL A 355 -19.65 20.33 19.35
C VAL A 355 -19.51 19.27 18.28
N LEU A 356 -18.30 19.08 17.73
CA LEU A 356 -18.05 18.12 16.65
C LEU A 356 -18.14 16.69 17.18
N ASP A 357 -18.81 15.83 16.40
CA ASP A 357 -18.76 14.38 16.54
C ASP A 357 -17.47 13.80 15.95
N GLU A 358 -17.31 12.48 15.97
CA GLU A 358 -16.11 11.82 15.42
C GLU A 358 -15.96 12.10 13.93
N GLU A 359 -17.04 11.98 13.13
CA GLU A 359 -16.97 12.17 11.68
C GLU A 359 -16.64 13.61 11.29
N GLY A 360 -17.25 14.58 11.94
CA GLY A 360 -16.95 15.99 11.75
C GLY A 360 -15.50 16.33 12.12
N MET A 361 -14.96 15.72 13.18
CA MET A 361 -13.58 15.92 13.60
C MET A 361 -12.58 15.26 12.65
N LEU A 362 -12.87 14.05 12.16
CA LEU A 362 -12.07 13.38 11.11
C LEU A 362 -12.12 14.17 9.79
N ARG A 363 -13.30 14.67 9.41
CA ARG A 363 -13.48 15.48 8.20
C ARG A 363 -12.64 16.74 8.24
N VAL A 364 -12.73 17.54 9.31
CA VAL A 364 -11.97 18.79 9.40
C VAL A 364 -10.46 18.52 9.48
N ALA A 365 -10.04 17.41 10.08
CA ALA A 365 -8.64 16.98 10.05
C ALA A 365 -8.19 16.61 8.63
N SER A 366 -9.02 15.88 7.88
CA SER A 366 -8.68 15.43 6.52
C SER A 366 -8.50 16.60 5.54
N ILE A 367 -9.34 17.64 5.63
CA ILE A 367 -9.29 18.82 4.75
C ILE A 367 -8.28 19.88 5.20
N SER A 368 -7.74 19.79 6.43
CA SER A 368 -6.72 20.74 6.90
C SER A 368 -5.44 20.63 6.07
N GLU A 369 -4.91 21.75 5.58
CA GLU A 369 -3.63 21.80 4.85
C GLU A 369 -2.42 21.87 5.78
N ASP A 370 -2.61 22.36 7.03
CA ASP A 370 -1.55 22.45 8.04
C ASP A 370 -1.33 21.08 8.72
N PRO A 371 -0.16 20.44 8.55
CA PRO A 371 0.13 19.15 9.15
C PRO A 371 0.05 19.15 10.68
N ALA A 372 0.47 20.24 11.33
CA ALA A 372 0.43 20.34 12.79
C ALA A 372 -1.02 20.42 13.28
N ARG A 373 -1.85 21.22 12.61
CA ARG A 373 -3.28 21.31 12.90
C ARG A 373 -4.01 20.00 12.64
N LYS A 374 -3.69 19.33 11.54
CA LYS A 374 -4.21 17.99 11.20
C LYS A 374 -3.90 16.98 12.32
N ALA A 375 -2.66 16.94 12.79
CA ALA A 375 -2.26 16.05 13.88
C ALA A 375 -2.98 16.39 15.18
N GLU A 376 -3.15 17.69 15.52
CA GLU A 376 -3.91 18.12 16.70
C GLU A 376 -5.36 17.64 16.67
N LEU A 377 -6.04 17.77 15.50
CA LEU A 377 -7.43 17.37 15.34
C LEU A 377 -7.60 15.86 15.46
N TYR A 378 -6.72 15.06 14.83
CA TYR A 378 -6.71 13.61 15.02
C TYR A 378 -6.44 13.23 16.47
N GLN A 379 -5.51 13.92 17.17
CA GLN A 379 -5.27 13.64 18.58
C GLN A 379 -6.52 13.93 19.43
N LYS A 380 -7.24 15.02 19.16
CA LYS A 380 -8.51 15.32 19.85
C LYS A 380 -9.59 14.28 19.56
N ALA A 381 -9.67 13.75 18.33
CA ALA A 381 -10.58 12.65 18.01
C ALA A 381 -10.22 11.36 18.77
N VAL A 382 -8.94 11.08 18.96
CA VAL A 382 -8.47 9.98 19.82
C VAL A 382 -8.88 10.23 21.28
N ASP A 383 -8.65 11.41 21.80
CA ASP A 383 -8.88 11.73 23.22
C ASP A 383 -10.38 11.71 23.58
N LYS A 384 -11.24 12.16 22.66
CA LYS A 384 -12.68 12.29 22.89
C LYS A 384 -13.47 11.02 22.56
N PHE A 385 -13.10 10.34 21.47
CA PHE A 385 -13.90 9.23 20.92
C PHE A 385 -13.16 7.89 20.95
N GLU A 386 -11.90 7.86 21.40
CA GLU A 386 -11.01 6.68 21.28
C GLU A 386 -10.90 6.17 19.83
N SER A 387 -10.95 7.10 18.85
CA SER A 387 -11.04 6.80 17.43
C SER A 387 -9.83 6.02 16.92
N ASP A 388 -10.06 4.79 16.49
CA ASP A 388 -9.03 3.95 15.88
C ASP A 388 -8.61 4.51 14.50
N ARG A 389 -9.54 5.17 13.76
CA ARG A 389 -9.24 5.84 12.48
C ARG A 389 -8.31 7.04 12.68
N ALA A 390 -8.57 7.85 13.70
CA ALA A 390 -7.70 8.97 14.05
C ALA A 390 -6.30 8.49 14.49
N ARG A 391 -6.20 7.41 15.29
CA ARG A 391 -4.91 6.80 15.65
C ARG A 391 -4.13 6.34 14.43
N PHE A 392 -4.82 5.69 13.48
CA PHE A 392 -4.21 5.27 12.22
C PHE A 392 -3.67 6.47 11.43
N ASN A 393 -4.46 7.54 11.32
CA ASN A 393 -4.05 8.74 10.58
C ASN A 393 -2.90 9.49 11.28
N LEU A 394 -2.83 9.48 12.62
CA LEU A 394 -1.65 9.96 13.36
C LEU A 394 -0.41 9.12 13.06
N ALA A 395 -0.56 7.79 12.96
CA ALA A 395 0.53 6.91 12.55
C ALA A 395 0.99 7.21 11.11
N ALA A 396 0.05 7.43 10.19
CA ALA A 396 0.36 7.78 8.81
C ALA A 396 1.15 9.10 8.74
N LEU A 397 0.73 10.14 9.48
CA LEU A 397 1.50 11.39 9.58
C LEU A 397 2.90 11.18 10.18
N ALA A 398 3.03 10.28 11.15
CA ALA A 398 4.33 9.96 11.72
C ALA A 398 5.24 9.22 10.72
N LEU A 399 4.67 8.39 9.81
CA LEU A 399 5.40 7.74 8.73
C LEU A 399 5.82 8.76 7.66
N ASP A 400 4.95 9.73 7.31
CA ASP A 400 5.31 10.83 6.40
C ASP A 400 6.49 11.65 6.92
N ASP A 401 6.59 11.81 8.25
CA ASP A 401 7.68 12.51 8.94
C ASP A 401 8.91 11.62 9.26
N GLU A 402 8.96 10.39 8.71
CA GLU A 402 10.01 9.39 8.97
C GLU A 402 10.24 9.11 10.47
N ARG A 403 9.13 9.07 11.25
CA ARG A 403 9.13 8.77 12.69
C ARG A 403 8.48 7.41 12.99
N PRO A 404 9.09 6.29 12.57
CA PRO A 404 8.48 4.96 12.62
C PRO A 404 8.12 4.51 14.04
N ASP A 405 8.91 4.85 15.06
CA ASP A 405 8.60 4.49 16.45
C ASP A 405 7.36 5.21 16.98
N ALA A 406 7.11 6.44 16.51
CA ALA A 406 5.89 7.17 16.84
C ALA A 406 4.68 6.53 16.15
N ALA A 407 4.83 6.13 14.88
CA ALA A 407 3.82 5.42 14.13
C ALA A 407 3.43 4.09 14.80
N LEU A 408 4.42 3.25 15.17
CA LEU A 408 4.19 1.97 15.83
C LEU A 408 3.41 2.12 17.13
N ARG A 409 3.74 3.13 17.96
CA ARG A 409 2.97 3.38 19.20
C ARG A 409 1.50 3.63 18.94
N GLN A 410 1.15 4.38 17.90
CA GLN A 410 -0.24 4.63 17.53
C GLN A 410 -0.91 3.36 16.97
N LEU A 411 -0.22 2.65 16.07
CA LEU A 411 -0.74 1.42 15.44
C LEU A 411 -0.97 0.29 16.46
N ASP A 412 -0.10 0.17 17.47
CA ASP A 412 -0.24 -0.86 18.51
C ASP A 412 -1.41 -0.58 19.47
N ALA A 413 -1.83 0.68 19.60
CA ALA A 413 -2.97 1.08 20.41
C ALA A 413 -4.33 0.89 19.69
N ILE A 414 -4.34 0.56 18.40
CA ILE A 414 -5.57 0.29 17.63
C ILE A 414 -6.14 -1.07 18.03
N ARG A 415 -7.43 -1.12 18.33
CA ARG A 415 -8.11 -2.35 18.76
C ARG A 415 -8.29 -3.34 17.62
N ASN A 416 -8.69 -2.86 16.45
CA ASN A 416 -8.87 -3.70 15.26
C ASN A 416 -7.62 -3.66 14.37
N GLN A 417 -6.81 -4.72 14.44
CA GLN A 417 -5.59 -4.89 13.66
C GLN A 417 -5.91 -5.37 12.24
N ASP A 418 -6.56 -4.53 11.45
CA ASP A 418 -6.94 -4.82 10.07
C ASP A 418 -5.72 -4.84 9.11
N SER A 419 -5.98 -5.15 7.85
CA SER A 419 -4.93 -5.25 6.82
C SER A 419 -4.18 -3.93 6.60
N ASP A 420 -4.84 -2.77 6.73
CA ASP A 420 -4.19 -1.46 6.58
C ASP A 420 -3.24 -1.20 7.75
N VAL A 421 -3.67 -1.54 8.98
CA VAL A 421 -2.82 -1.43 10.18
C VAL A 421 -1.59 -2.32 10.06
N MET A 422 -1.76 -3.56 9.57
CA MET A 422 -0.64 -4.47 9.33
C MET A 422 0.31 -3.92 8.26
N ASN A 423 -0.22 -3.35 7.17
CA ASN A 423 0.60 -2.71 6.14
C ASN A 423 1.38 -1.52 6.70
N ALA A 424 0.75 -0.63 7.46
CA ALA A 424 1.41 0.52 8.06
C ALA A 424 2.50 0.12 9.06
N LYS A 425 2.30 -0.97 9.85
CA LYS A 425 3.35 -1.56 10.69
C LYS A 425 4.53 -2.05 9.85
N GLY A 426 4.27 -2.70 8.73
CA GLY A 426 5.31 -3.11 7.80
C GLY A 426 6.11 -1.92 7.26
N VAL A 427 5.44 -0.81 6.91
CA VAL A 427 6.11 0.42 6.47
C VAL A 427 6.97 1.00 7.59
N ALA A 428 6.48 1.02 8.84
CA ALA A 428 7.26 1.47 9.97
C ALA A 428 8.54 0.63 10.20
N GLU A 429 8.43 -0.70 10.10
CA GLU A 429 9.62 -1.57 10.23
C GLU A 429 10.58 -1.39 9.05
N LEU A 430 10.06 -1.15 7.84
CA LEU A 430 10.89 -0.83 6.67
C LEU A 430 11.70 0.47 6.90
N GLN A 431 11.06 1.53 7.41
CA GLN A 431 11.72 2.79 7.74
C GLN A 431 12.74 2.65 8.88
N ARG A 432 12.56 1.69 9.80
CA ARG A 432 13.56 1.32 10.83
C ARG A 432 14.74 0.53 10.25
N GLY A 433 14.66 0.08 9.00
CA GLY A 433 15.64 -0.76 8.35
C GLY A 433 15.46 -2.27 8.59
N ASP A 434 14.44 -2.70 9.35
CA ASP A 434 14.14 -4.13 9.54
C ASP A 434 13.28 -4.67 8.38
N ARG A 435 13.94 -4.96 7.27
CA ARG A 435 13.29 -5.49 6.06
C ARG A 435 12.62 -6.84 6.28
N ALA A 436 13.18 -7.68 7.18
CA ALA A 436 12.63 -8.99 7.47
C ALA A 436 11.30 -8.88 8.22
N ALA A 437 11.23 -8.07 9.28
CA ALA A 437 9.99 -7.79 10.01
C ALA A 437 8.96 -7.10 9.10
N ALA A 438 9.38 -6.14 8.28
CA ALA A 438 8.52 -5.46 7.31
C ALA A 438 7.86 -6.47 6.35
N ALA A 439 8.63 -7.38 5.77
CA ALA A 439 8.11 -8.40 4.86
C ALA A 439 7.08 -9.33 5.52
N GLU A 440 7.26 -9.68 6.79
CA GLU A 440 6.28 -10.47 7.54
C GLU A 440 4.94 -9.74 7.70
N TRP A 441 4.98 -8.45 8.04
CA TRP A 441 3.79 -7.62 8.16
C TRP A 441 3.08 -7.46 6.81
N PHE A 442 3.82 -7.19 5.72
CA PHE A 442 3.23 -7.05 4.39
C PHE A 442 2.56 -8.35 3.91
N ARG A 443 3.16 -9.52 4.19
CA ARG A 443 2.52 -10.82 3.86
C ARG A 443 1.22 -11.05 4.62
N LYS A 444 1.16 -10.64 5.89
CA LYS A 444 -0.05 -10.72 6.72
C LYS A 444 -1.13 -9.76 6.23
N ALA A 445 -0.76 -8.55 5.82
CA ALA A 445 -1.68 -7.53 5.33
C ALA A 445 -2.36 -7.95 4.01
N GLY A 446 -1.58 -8.40 3.03
CA GLY A 446 -2.09 -8.93 1.75
C GLY A 446 -2.79 -7.91 0.85
N THR A 447 -2.78 -6.62 1.17
CA THR A 447 -3.37 -5.55 0.36
C THR A 447 -2.54 -5.29 -0.92
N PRO A 448 -3.08 -4.58 -1.92
CA PRO A 448 -2.30 -4.17 -3.09
C PRO A 448 -1.05 -3.35 -2.72
N GLU A 449 -1.18 -2.43 -1.74
CA GLU A 449 -0.08 -1.62 -1.22
C GLU A 449 0.99 -2.50 -0.54
N ALA A 450 0.56 -3.46 0.28
CA ALA A 450 1.45 -4.39 0.95
C ALA A 450 2.22 -5.28 -0.05
N LYS A 451 1.58 -5.68 -1.16
CA LYS A 451 2.26 -6.41 -2.25
C LYS A 451 3.31 -5.54 -2.93
N ALA A 452 3.00 -4.26 -3.19
CA ALA A 452 3.96 -3.31 -3.73
C ALA A 452 5.14 -3.09 -2.76
N ASN A 453 4.86 -3.01 -1.47
CA ASN A 453 5.89 -2.88 -0.42
C ASN A 453 6.77 -4.15 -0.30
N LEU A 454 6.21 -5.35 -0.50
CA LEU A 454 7.01 -6.57 -0.63
C LEU A 454 7.95 -6.49 -1.84
N GLY A 455 7.47 -6.01 -2.99
CA GLY A 455 8.31 -5.77 -4.16
C GLY A 455 9.42 -4.75 -3.89
N LEU A 456 9.16 -3.73 -3.08
CA LEU A 456 10.18 -2.78 -2.63
C LEU A 456 11.22 -3.46 -1.72
N VAL A 457 10.81 -4.32 -0.79
CA VAL A 457 11.75 -5.11 0.03
C VAL A 457 12.64 -5.98 -0.86
N GLU A 458 12.07 -6.71 -1.83
CA GLU A 458 12.84 -7.53 -2.77
C GLU A 458 13.84 -6.68 -3.58
N LEU A 459 13.45 -5.47 -3.98
CA LEU A 459 14.32 -4.53 -4.67
C LEU A 459 15.51 -4.12 -3.79
N LEU A 460 15.25 -3.76 -2.53
CA LEU A 460 16.27 -3.34 -1.57
C LEU A 460 17.19 -4.50 -1.14
N ASP A 461 16.73 -5.74 -1.20
CA ASP A 461 17.50 -6.95 -0.94
C ASP A 461 18.29 -7.46 -2.16
N GLY A 462 18.13 -6.81 -3.34
CA GLY A 462 18.84 -7.18 -4.56
C GLY A 462 18.18 -8.31 -5.36
N ASN A 463 16.97 -8.73 -5.01
CA ASN A 463 16.19 -9.76 -5.71
C ASN A 463 15.40 -9.15 -6.89
N TYR A 464 16.10 -8.53 -7.82
CA TYR A 464 15.53 -7.63 -8.83
C TYR A 464 14.47 -8.28 -9.74
N ALA A 465 14.62 -9.55 -10.09
CA ALA A 465 13.64 -10.25 -10.92
C ALA A 465 12.30 -10.42 -10.18
N ALA A 466 12.34 -10.79 -8.89
CA ALA A 466 11.16 -10.91 -8.04
C ALA A 466 10.52 -9.54 -7.79
N ALA A 467 11.35 -8.51 -7.54
CA ALA A 467 10.91 -7.14 -7.37
C ALA A 467 10.16 -6.63 -8.61
N ALA A 468 10.72 -6.82 -9.81
CA ALA A 468 10.09 -6.40 -11.06
C ALA A 468 8.73 -7.07 -11.29
N ASP A 469 8.60 -8.36 -10.97
CA ASP A 469 7.34 -9.09 -11.11
C ASP A 469 6.29 -8.61 -10.10
N GLN A 470 6.67 -8.29 -8.86
CA GLN A 470 5.76 -7.81 -7.82
C GLN A 470 5.37 -6.33 -7.99
N LEU A 471 6.29 -5.49 -8.48
CA LEU A 471 6.05 -4.06 -8.72
C LEU A 471 5.39 -3.77 -10.07
N LYS A 472 5.09 -4.79 -10.87
CA LYS A 472 4.45 -4.62 -12.17
C LYS A 472 3.11 -3.89 -12.06
N GLY A 473 2.98 -2.79 -12.79
CA GLY A 473 1.75 -1.96 -12.80
C GLY A 473 1.58 -1.05 -11.58
N THR A 474 2.56 -1.00 -10.66
CA THR A 474 2.55 -0.01 -9.57
C THR A 474 2.91 1.39 -10.11
N LYS A 475 2.39 2.43 -9.41
CA LYS A 475 2.75 3.81 -9.72
C LYS A 475 4.14 4.16 -9.15
N GLY A 476 4.81 5.12 -9.78
CA GLY A 476 6.10 5.63 -9.32
C GLY A 476 7.26 5.08 -10.12
N VAL A 477 8.46 5.07 -9.54
CA VAL A 477 9.71 4.69 -10.21
C VAL A 477 10.25 3.33 -9.79
N ASN A 478 9.79 2.77 -8.67
CA ASN A 478 10.37 1.54 -8.10
C ASN A 478 10.25 0.34 -9.06
N GLY A 479 9.11 0.21 -9.74
CA GLY A 479 8.93 -0.83 -10.76
C GLY A 479 9.94 -0.70 -11.90
N ALA A 480 10.13 0.52 -12.42
CA ALA A 480 11.11 0.78 -13.47
C ALA A 480 12.55 0.52 -13.01
N ILE A 481 12.90 0.88 -11.77
CA ILE A 481 14.22 0.60 -11.20
C ILE A 481 14.43 -0.92 -11.09
N ALA A 482 13.44 -1.66 -10.62
CA ALA A 482 13.50 -3.11 -10.56
C ALA A 482 13.69 -3.73 -11.96
N ASP A 483 12.95 -3.28 -12.96
CA ASP A 483 13.07 -3.74 -14.34
C ASP A 483 14.45 -3.40 -14.95
N ILE A 484 14.99 -2.19 -14.71
CA ILE A 484 16.36 -1.81 -15.12
C ILE A 484 17.37 -2.78 -14.54
N LEU A 485 17.30 -3.06 -13.24
CA LEU A 485 18.24 -3.92 -12.53
C LEU A 485 18.07 -5.40 -12.90
N ALA A 486 16.86 -5.80 -13.29
CA ALA A 486 16.56 -7.13 -13.85
C ALA A 486 16.91 -7.25 -15.35
N GLY A 487 17.38 -6.17 -16.00
CA GLY A 487 17.74 -6.16 -17.44
C GLY A 487 16.53 -6.04 -18.39
N ARG A 488 15.37 -5.66 -17.93
CA ARG A 488 14.09 -5.53 -18.69
C ARG A 488 13.87 -4.08 -19.11
N LEU A 489 14.70 -3.56 -20.02
CA LEU A 489 14.73 -2.12 -20.33
C LEU A 489 13.47 -1.59 -21.03
N ASP A 490 12.76 -2.41 -21.80
CA ASP A 490 11.53 -1.99 -22.49
C ASP A 490 10.36 -1.91 -21.50
N GLU A 491 10.27 -2.85 -20.57
CA GLU A 491 9.32 -2.82 -19.45
C GLU A 491 9.60 -1.62 -18.53
N ALA A 492 10.86 -1.34 -18.23
CA ALA A 492 11.27 -0.19 -17.43
C ALA A 492 10.81 1.14 -18.06
N GLU A 493 10.97 1.30 -19.37
CA GLU A 493 10.54 2.51 -20.09
C GLU A 493 9.02 2.70 -20.00
N ALA A 494 8.25 1.63 -20.14
CA ALA A 494 6.79 1.65 -20.02
C ALA A 494 6.32 1.92 -18.58
N ALA A 495 7.11 1.53 -17.57
CA ALA A 495 6.75 1.67 -16.15
C ALA A 495 6.92 3.10 -15.62
N VAL A 496 7.76 3.95 -16.23
CA VAL A 496 7.99 5.32 -15.75
C VAL A 496 6.86 6.24 -16.19
N THR A 497 5.82 6.37 -15.38
CA THR A 497 4.62 7.17 -15.68
C THR A 497 4.63 8.56 -15.05
N CYS A 498 5.42 8.81 -14.02
CA CYS A 498 5.46 10.10 -13.34
C CYS A 498 6.38 11.11 -14.05
N ASN A 499 6.20 12.41 -13.73
CA ASN A 499 6.94 13.53 -14.32
C ASN A 499 7.71 14.33 -13.25
N CYS A 500 8.49 13.63 -12.41
CA CYS A 500 9.31 14.22 -11.35
C CYS A 500 10.81 14.11 -11.69
N GLY A 501 11.67 14.76 -10.91
CA GLY A 501 13.12 14.70 -11.10
C GLY A 501 13.66 13.27 -11.07
N ARG A 502 13.22 12.45 -10.10
CA ARG A 502 13.62 11.03 -9.99
C ARG A 502 13.24 10.23 -11.25
N ALA A 503 12.08 10.49 -11.85
CA ALA A 503 11.66 9.85 -13.09
C ALA A 503 12.57 10.22 -14.29
N GLU A 504 13.00 11.47 -14.38
CA GLU A 504 13.94 11.89 -15.43
C GLU A 504 15.31 11.22 -15.23
N TYR A 505 15.76 11.03 -13.99
CA TYR A 505 16.98 10.29 -13.71
C TYR A 505 16.86 8.84 -14.21
N VAL A 506 15.77 8.16 -13.85
CA VAL A 506 15.51 6.78 -14.28
C VAL A 506 15.43 6.67 -15.81
N ARG A 507 14.76 7.61 -16.49
CA ARG A 507 14.75 7.66 -17.98
C ARG A 507 16.14 7.88 -18.57
N ALA A 508 16.98 8.72 -17.94
CA ALA A 508 18.36 8.91 -18.37
C ALA A 508 19.16 7.60 -18.26
N ILE A 509 18.98 6.82 -17.19
CA ILE A 509 19.64 5.50 -17.03
C ILE A 509 19.16 4.52 -18.11
N ILE A 510 17.84 4.46 -18.37
CA ILE A 510 17.29 3.62 -19.45
C ILE A 510 17.93 3.98 -20.79
N ALA A 511 17.98 5.27 -21.12
CA ALA A 511 18.62 5.76 -22.35
C ALA A 511 20.12 5.40 -22.40
N ALA A 512 20.84 5.54 -21.29
CA ALA A 512 22.25 5.18 -21.19
C ALA A 512 22.49 3.69 -21.45
N ARG A 513 21.70 2.81 -20.84
CA ARG A 513 21.80 1.36 -21.04
C ARG A 513 21.36 0.91 -22.44
N LYS A 514 20.44 1.64 -23.08
CA LYS A 514 20.07 1.46 -24.50
C LYS A 514 21.09 2.06 -25.47
N GLY A 515 22.08 2.84 -24.99
CA GLY A 515 23.08 3.51 -25.82
C GLY A 515 22.55 4.77 -26.52
N ASP A 516 21.44 5.31 -26.12
CA ASP A 516 20.83 6.52 -26.67
C ASP A 516 21.43 7.79 -26.03
N ALA A 517 22.51 8.30 -26.65
CA ALA A 517 23.18 9.51 -26.19
C ALA A 517 22.33 10.78 -26.28
N ALA A 518 21.33 10.83 -27.18
CA ALA A 518 20.42 11.98 -27.30
C ALA A 518 19.40 11.97 -26.15
N GLY A 519 18.82 10.80 -25.86
CA GLY A 519 17.94 10.59 -24.73
C GLY A 519 18.61 10.92 -23.40
N VAL A 520 19.86 10.46 -23.18
CA VAL A 520 20.63 10.79 -21.97
C VAL A 520 20.71 12.31 -21.77
N ARG A 521 21.15 13.07 -22.81
CA ARG A 521 21.25 14.53 -22.71
C ARG A 521 19.91 15.20 -22.41
N THR A 522 18.86 14.77 -23.08
CA THR A 522 17.52 15.32 -22.90
C THR A 522 17.03 15.12 -21.47
N HIS A 523 17.11 13.89 -20.96
CA HIS A 523 16.60 13.57 -19.62
C HIS A 523 17.47 14.17 -18.51
N LEU A 524 18.80 14.28 -18.69
CA LEU A 524 19.65 14.97 -17.73
C LEU A 524 19.39 16.49 -17.69
N ALA A 525 19.09 17.13 -18.83
CA ALA A 525 18.68 18.53 -18.86
C ALA A 525 17.33 18.76 -18.18
N ASN A 526 16.36 17.85 -18.39
CA ASN A 526 15.09 17.88 -17.68
C ASN A 526 15.28 17.66 -16.16
N LEU A 527 16.17 16.77 -15.77
CA LEU A 527 16.52 16.50 -14.38
C LEU A 527 17.10 17.76 -13.72
N GLU A 528 18.03 18.45 -14.37
CA GLU A 528 18.62 19.70 -13.86
C GLU A 528 17.57 20.77 -13.59
N ALA A 529 16.59 20.90 -14.49
CA ALA A 529 15.49 21.85 -14.35
C ALA A 529 14.52 21.51 -13.21
N LYS A 530 14.34 20.23 -12.90
CA LYS A 530 13.38 19.74 -11.91
C LYS A 530 13.98 19.50 -10.54
N ASP A 531 15.22 18.99 -10.47
CA ASP A 531 15.89 18.63 -9.21
C ASP A 531 17.41 18.74 -9.37
N LYS A 532 17.96 19.90 -8.95
CA LYS A 532 19.40 20.18 -9.01
C LYS A 532 20.24 19.21 -8.17
N ARG A 533 19.71 18.75 -7.03
CA ARG A 533 20.44 17.84 -6.14
C ARG A 533 20.65 16.48 -6.81
N LEU A 534 19.60 15.91 -7.35
CA LEU A 534 19.69 14.65 -8.11
C LEU A 534 20.52 14.81 -9.38
N TYR A 535 20.49 15.99 -10.02
CA TYR A 535 21.35 16.28 -11.18
C TYR A 535 22.84 16.28 -10.81
N GLU A 536 23.24 16.92 -9.72
CA GLU A 536 24.64 16.87 -9.26
C GLU A 536 25.07 15.44 -8.88
N GLN A 537 24.18 14.65 -8.31
CA GLN A 537 24.42 13.22 -8.09
C GLN A 537 24.65 12.48 -9.42
N SER A 538 23.82 12.72 -10.44
CA SER A 538 23.95 12.07 -11.75
C SER A 538 25.30 12.37 -12.44
N ARG A 539 25.91 13.51 -12.15
CA ARG A 539 27.23 13.88 -12.69
C ARG A 539 28.34 12.97 -12.19
N LYS A 540 28.16 12.30 -11.09
CA LYS A 540 29.13 11.35 -10.52
C LYS A 540 28.80 9.91 -10.88
N ASP A 541 27.57 9.63 -11.32
CA ASP A 541 27.08 8.29 -11.57
C ASP A 541 27.81 7.63 -12.75
N VAL A 542 28.34 6.45 -12.51
CA VAL A 542 29.07 5.65 -13.49
C VAL A 542 28.20 5.20 -14.67
N GLU A 543 26.88 5.13 -14.52
CA GLU A 543 25.93 4.85 -15.62
C GLU A 543 26.12 5.81 -16.80
N PHE A 544 26.51 7.05 -16.53
CA PHE A 544 26.71 8.09 -17.56
C PHE A 544 28.17 8.31 -17.97
N ALA A 545 29.11 7.52 -17.47
CA ALA A 545 30.55 7.73 -17.73
C ALA A 545 30.92 7.74 -19.22
N LYS A 546 30.20 6.97 -20.05
CA LYS A 546 30.40 6.89 -21.51
C LYS A 546 29.81 8.07 -22.29
N PHE A 547 29.00 8.93 -21.66
CA PHE A 547 28.25 10.02 -22.28
C PHE A 547 28.72 11.41 -21.84
N ARG A 548 29.75 11.46 -21.00
CA ARG A 548 30.45 12.69 -20.54
C ARG A 548 31.48 13.18 -21.51
#